data_078ed91288bb0fcc0cfafec76e23a891
#
_entry.id   078ed91288bb0fcc0cfafec76e23a891
#
_cell.length_a   1.000
_cell.length_b   1.000
_cell.length_c   1.000
_cell.angle_alpha   90.00
_cell.angle_beta   90.00
_cell.angle_gamma   90.00
#
_symmetry.space_group_name_H-M   'P 1'
#
loop_
_entity.id
_entity.type
_entity.pdbx_description
1 polymer ?
#
loop_
_entity_poly.entity_id
_entity_poly.type
_entity_poly.pdbx_seq_one_letter_code
_entity_poly.pdbx_strand_id
1 'polypeptide(L)'
;MVAKIKKFSDSTLSVLNNGERRFYVYCLTDLKKDKILYIGKGCGNRIFEHEWVASRSQDPVSGEIIDRKLKAISKCKKLGRYIISYHLTEVEALAAESALIHFVKSVLGKKLKNKIAGHGPGGISVEELDRRFGFSSLPLNEINPDG
;
A
#
# COMPACT_ATOMS: atom_id res chain seq x y z
N MET A 1 -13.26 -9.87 10.78
CA MET A 1 -12.40 -8.71 10.57
C MET A 1 -10.97 -9.05 10.90
N VAL A 2 -10.05 -8.72 10.02
CA VAL A 2 -8.64 -9.01 10.25
C VAL A 2 -8.02 -7.89 11.06
N ALA A 3 -7.24 -8.24 12.08
CA ALA A 3 -6.56 -7.23 12.88
C ALA A 3 -5.51 -6.50 12.04
N LYS A 4 -5.30 -5.23 12.33
CA LYS A 4 -4.29 -4.43 11.63
C LYS A 4 -2.90 -4.95 11.94
N ILE A 5 -2.06 -4.97 10.92
CA ILE A 5 -0.68 -5.41 11.05
C ILE A 5 0.26 -4.22 10.83
N LYS A 6 1.47 -4.34 11.36
CA LYS A 6 2.51 -3.30 11.23
C LYS A 6 3.65 -3.72 10.32
N LYS A 7 3.66 -4.97 9.91
CA LYS A 7 4.62 -5.52 8.95
C LYS A 7 4.04 -6.80 8.40
N PHE A 8 4.54 -7.22 7.27
CA PHE A 8 4.15 -8.52 6.72
C PHE A 8 4.83 -9.64 7.51
N SER A 9 4.17 -10.80 7.54
CA SER A 9 4.80 -12.01 8.07
C SER A 9 5.93 -12.45 7.15
N ASP A 10 6.83 -13.27 7.66
CA ASP A 10 7.95 -13.79 6.86
C ASP A 10 7.44 -14.60 5.67
N SER A 11 6.35 -15.33 5.83
CA SER A 11 5.75 -16.09 4.74
C SER A 11 5.27 -15.18 3.61
N THR A 12 4.61 -14.09 3.96
CA THR A 12 4.14 -13.13 2.96
C THR A 12 5.32 -12.45 2.26
N LEU A 13 6.34 -12.06 3.01
CA LEU A 13 7.54 -11.46 2.43
C LEU A 13 8.23 -12.41 1.46
N SER A 14 8.25 -13.69 1.80
CA SER A 14 8.84 -14.69 0.93
C SER A 14 8.09 -14.78 -0.42
N VAL A 15 6.77 -14.67 -0.38
CA VAL A 15 5.96 -14.68 -1.60
C VAL A 15 6.17 -13.40 -2.40
N LEU A 16 6.18 -12.24 -1.73
CA LEU A 16 6.31 -10.96 -2.39
C LEU A 16 7.70 -10.76 -3.00
N ASN A 17 8.73 -11.28 -2.34
CA ASN A 17 10.11 -11.08 -2.75
C ASN A 17 10.52 -12.07 -3.84
N ASN A 18 9.93 -11.92 -5.01
CA ASN A 18 10.10 -12.84 -6.12
C ASN A 18 11.12 -12.32 -7.13
N GLY A 19 12.39 -12.27 -6.76
CA GLY A 19 13.48 -11.87 -7.63
C GLY A 19 13.27 -10.51 -8.27
N GLU A 20 13.33 -10.46 -9.58
CA GLU A 20 13.11 -9.20 -10.31
C GLU A 20 11.69 -8.70 -10.17
N ARG A 21 10.75 -9.59 -9.87
CA ARG A 21 9.34 -9.24 -9.73
C ARG A 21 8.93 -9.08 -8.27
N ARG A 22 9.78 -8.45 -7.48
CA ARG A 22 9.54 -8.23 -6.06
C ARG A 22 8.78 -6.94 -5.76
N PHE A 23 8.49 -6.15 -6.77
CA PHE A 23 7.87 -4.85 -6.58
C PHE A 23 6.36 -4.92 -6.58
N TYR A 24 5.76 -3.97 -5.90
CA TYR A 24 4.31 -3.80 -5.89
C TYR A 24 3.96 -2.32 -5.96
N VAL A 25 2.72 -2.04 -6.33
CA VAL A 25 2.15 -0.70 -6.27
C VAL A 25 1.07 -0.74 -5.20
N TYR A 26 1.03 0.27 -4.38
CA TYR A 26 0.12 0.30 -3.24
C TYR A 26 -0.50 1.68 -3.09
N CYS A 27 -1.58 1.74 -2.29
CA CYS A 27 -2.14 3.01 -1.89
C CYS A 27 -2.43 3.02 -0.40
N LEU A 28 -2.35 4.20 0.15
CA LEU A 28 -2.73 4.49 1.52
C LEU A 28 -3.99 5.32 1.48
N THR A 29 -4.96 4.95 2.31
CA THR A 29 -6.26 5.62 2.31
C THR A 29 -6.62 6.05 3.70
N ASP A 30 -7.41 7.10 3.78
CA ASP A 30 -8.08 7.49 5.02
C ASP A 30 -9.45 6.82 5.00
N LEU A 31 -9.59 5.74 5.73
CA LEU A 31 -10.84 4.97 5.73
C LEU A 31 -12.00 5.73 6.37
N LYS A 32 -11.69 6.66 7.26
CA LYS A 32 -12.73 7.44 7.89
C LYS A 32 -13.30 8.50 6.96
N LYS A 33 -12.42 9.14 6.17
CA LYS A 33 -12.83 10.17 5.20
C LYS A 33 -13.06 9.62 3.80
N ASP A 34 -12.80 8.34 3.61
CA ASP A 34 -13.00 7.65 2.34
C ASP A 34 -12.26 8.33 1.19
N LYS A 35 -10.96 8.55 1.37
CA LYS A 35 -10.14 9.19 0.33
C LYS A 35 -8.75 8.58 0.27
N ILE A 36 -8.15 8.67 -0.92
CA ILE A 36 -6.77 8.24 -1.12
C ILE A 36 -5.84 9.31 -0.61
N LEU A 37 -4.85 8.90 0.18
CA LEU A 37 -3.81 9.80 0.69
C LEU A 37 -2.55 9.73 -0.15
N TYR A 38 -2.20 8.55 -0.62
CA TYR A 38 -0.91 8.35 -1.26
C TYR A 38 -0.91 7.10 -2.14
N ILE A 39 -0.22 7.16 -3.27
CA ILE A 39 0.03 6.03 -4.14
C ILE A 39 1.55 5.91 -4.29
N GLY A 40 2.07 4.71 -4.13
CA GLY A 40 3.50 4.49 -4.22
C GLY A 40 3.86 3.12 -4.76
N LYS A 41 5.14 2.93 -5.01
CA LYS A 41 5.70 1.63 -5.35
C LYS A 41 6.70 1.23 -4.29
N GLY A 42 6.93 -0.06 -4.16
CA GLY A 42 7.90 -0.54 -3.19
C GLY A 42 8.07 -2.04 -3.25
N CYS A 43 8.84 -2.55 -2.31
CA CYS A 43 9.00 -3.97 -2.12
C CYS A 43 9.15 -4.25 -0.62
N GLY A 44 9.00 -5.51 -0.22
CA GLY A 44 9.10 -5.88 1.18
C GLY A 44 8.08 -5.14 2.04
N ASN A 45 8.54 -4.57 3.13
CA ASN A 45 7.70 -3.84 4.08
C ASN A 45 7.58 -2.34 3.78
N ARG A 46 7.93 -1.91 2.58
CA ARG A 46 7.90 -0.49 2.22
C ARG A 46 6.58 0.20 2.52
N ILE A 47 5.48 -0.49 2.30
CA ILE A 47 4.15 0.07 2.51
C ILE A 47 3.90 0.48 3.98
N PHE A 48 4.65 -0.10 4.92
CA PHE A 48 4.53 0.22 6.34
C PHE A 48 5.48 1.30 6.81
N GLU A 49 6.42 1.73 5.96
CA GLU A 49 7.48 2.64 6.37
C GLU A 49 7.05 4.10 6.51
N HIS A 50 5.94 4.48 5.92
CA HIS A 50 5.51 5.88 5.90
C HIS A 50 5.30 6.48 7.28
N GLU A 51 4.67 5.75 8.19
CA GLU A 51 4.45 6.23 9.54
C GLU A 51 5.76 6.41 10.29
N TRP A 52 6.68 5.50 10.07
CA TRP A 52 7.98 5.54 10.70
C TRP A 52 8.84 6.69 10.15
N VAL A 53 8.79 6.90 8.83
CA VAL A 53 9.49 8.02 8.19
C VAL A 53 8.86 9.34 8.63
N ALA A 54 7.53 9.38 8.80
CA ALA A 54 6.84 10.57 9.26
C ALA A 54 7.33 11.03 10.62
N SER A 55 7.54 10.11 11.56
CA SER A 55 8.03 10.46 12.88
C SER A 55 9.46 11.00 12.86
N ARG A 56 10.25 10.65 11.84
CA ARG A 56 11.62 11.12 11.68
C ARG A 56 11.73 12.42 10.90
N SER A 57 10.65 12.83 10.24
CA SER A 57 10.64 14.03 9.40
C SER A 57 10.10 15.25 10.12
N GLN A 58 10.05 15.18 11.44
CA GLN A 58 9.60 16.31 12.24
C GLN A 58 10.64 17.43 12.27
N ASP A 59 10.14 18.67 12.25
CA ASP A 59 11.00 19.82 12.43
C ASP A 59 11.56 19.79 13.86
N PRO A 60 12.87 19.89 14.04
CA PRO A 60 13.49 19.80 15.37
C PRO A 60 13.07 20.94 16.32
N VAL A 61 12.61 22.05 15.77
CA VAL A 61 12.22 23.21 16.59
C VAL A 61 10.75 23.15 16.96
N SER A 62 9.87 22.96 15.97
CA SER A 62 8.43 22.98 16.19
C SER A 62 7.81 21.61 16.42
N GLY A 63 8.53 20.55 16.06
CA GLY A 63 8.00 19.19 16.12
C GLY A 63 7.03 18.87 15.02
N GLU A 64 6.81 19.81 14.08
CA GLU A 64 5.88 19.58 12.99
C GLU A 64 6.51 18.76 11.87
N ILE A 65 5.67 17.96 11.21
CA ILE A 65 6.09 17.21 10.05
C ILE A 65 6.06 18.12 8.84
N ILE A 66 7.20 18.23 8.15
CA ILE A 66 7.37 19.16 7.03
C ILE A 66 6.70 18.65 5.76
N ASP A 67 6.80 17.36 5.48
CA ASP A 67 6.24 16.77 4.26
C ASP A 67 4.72 16.65 4.36
N ARG A 68 4.02 17.18 3.36
CA ARG A 68 2.55 17.20 3.35
C ARG A 68 1.93 15.80 3.35
N LYS A 69 2.54 14.88 2.61
CA LYS A 69 2.03 13.51 2.53
C LYS A 69 2.18 12.81 3.86
N LEU A 70 3.35 12.93 4.45
CA LEU A 70 3.64 12.33 5.75
C LEU A 70 2.79 12.95 6.83
N LYS A 71 2.53 14.24 6.74
CA LYS A 71 1.66 14.95 7.68
C LYS A 71 0.24 14.41 7.61
N ALA A 72 -0.28 14.22 6.41
CA ALA A 72 -1.62 13.67 6.23
C ALA A 72 -1.72 12.24 6.78
N ILE A 73 -0.69 11.44 6.55
CA ILE A 73 -0.64 10.07 7.06
C ILE A 73 -0.62 10.05 8.59
N SER A 74 0.19 10.91 9.19
CA SER A 74 0.31 10.96 10.65
C SER A 74 -0.97 11.42 11.34
N LYS A 75 -1.77 12.25 10.67
CA LYS A 75 -3.04 12.74 11.21
C LYS A 75 -4.20 11.79 10.96
N CYS A 76 -4.00 10.80 10.14
CA CYS A 76 -5.05 9.87 9.79
C CYS A 76 -5.36 8.95 10.95
N LYS A 77 -6.62 8.93 11.39
CA LYS A 77 -7.03 8.10 12.52
C LYS A 77 -7.24 6.65 12.14
N LYS A 78 -7.59 6.39 10.90
CA LYS A 78 -7.83 5.04 10.43
C LYS A 78 -7.21 4.88 9.04
N LEU A 79 -5.98 4.43 9.02
CA LEU A 79 -5.22 4.26 7.79
C LEU A 79 -5.46 2.89 7.18
N GLY A 80 -5.87 2.87 5.92
CA GLY A 80 -5.97 1.65 5.13
C GLY A 80 -4.76 1.51 4.23
N ARG A 81 -4.26 0.30 4.08
CA ARG A 81 -3.14 -0.02 3.21
C ARG A 81 -3.58 -1.09 2.24
N TYR A 82 -3.46 -0.80 0.95
CA TYR A 82 -3.89 -1.72 -0.10
C TYR A 82 -2.78 -1.96 -1.10
N ILE A 83 -2.58 -3.22 -1.44
CA ILE A 83 -1.69 -3.60 -2.54
C ILE A 83 -2.56 -3.64 -3.79
N ILE A 84 -2.26 -2.78 -4.74
CA ILE A 84 -3.03 -2.70 -5.98
C ILE A 84 -2.60 -3.78 -6.94
N SER A 85 -1.29 -3.97 -7.06
CA SER A 85 -0.72 -5.02 -7.91
C SER A 85 0.64 -5.40 -7.35
N TYR A 86 1.01 -6.67 -7.44
CA TYR A 86 2.28 -7.15 -6.93
C TYR A 86 2.93 -8.10 -7.95
N HIS A 87 4.13 -8.56 -7.65
CA HIS A 87 4.94 -9.36 -8.58
C HIS A 87 5.25 -8.60 -9.86
N LEU A 88 5.60 -7.34 -9.69
CA LEU A 88 5.98 -6.46 -10.79
C LEU A 88 7.49 -6.28 -10.83
N THR A 89 8.03 -6.05 -12.02
CA THR A 89 9.39 -5.54 -12.13
C THR A 89 9.39 -4.08 -11.68
N GLU A 90 10.57 -3.53 -11.42
CA GLU A 90 10.65 -2.13 -11.01
C GLU A 90 10.08 -1.21 -12.07
N VAL A 91 10.36 -1.47 -13.34
CA VAL A 91 9.85 -0.67 -14.45
C VAL A 91 8.33 -0.73 -14.53
N GLU A 92 7.77 -1.94 -14.39
CA GLU A 92 6.32 -2.11 -14.38
C GLU A 92 5.68 -1.36 -13.22
N ALA A 93 6.27 -1.47 -12.04
CA ALA A 93 5.75 -0.80 -10.85
C ALA A 93 5.82 0.72 -11.00
N LEU A 94 6.90 1.23 -11.57
CA LEU A 94 7.06 2.66 -11.78
C LEU A 94 6.02 3.19 -12.77
N ALA A 95 5.80 2.47 -13.86
CA ALA A 95 4.79 2.83 -14.84
C ALA A 95 3.39 2.79 -14.26
N ALA A 96 3.08 1.75 -13.49
CA ALA A 96 1.78 1.61 -12.85
C ALA A 96 1.54 2.71 -11.82
N GLU A 97 2.54 3.01 -11.01
CA GLU A 97 2.46 4.10 -10.02
C GLU A 97 2.15 5.43 -10.73
N SER A 98 2.91 5.74 -11.77
CA SER A 98 2.74 6.98 -12.52
C SER A 98 1.35 7.09 -13.12
N ALA A 99 0.88 6.01 -13.75
CA ALA A 99 -0.45 5.98 -14.37
C ALA A 99 -1.56 6.17 -13.34
N LEU A 100 -1.43 5.51 -12.18
CA LEU A 100 -2.42 5.61 -11.12
C LEU A 100 -2.47 7.00 -10.50
N ILE A 101 -1.31 7.59 -10.26
CA ILE A 101 -1.24 8.95 -9.74
C ILE A 101 -1.94 9.91 -10.70
N HIS A 102 -1.63 9.78 -11.98
CA HIS A 102 -2.23 10.62 -13.00
C HIS A 102 -3.74 10.42 -13.09
N PHE A 103 -4.18 9.18 -13.04
CA PHE A 103 -5.60 8.83 -13.08
C PHE A 103 -6.36 9.46 -11.90
N VAL A 104 -5.83 9.30 -10.70
CA VAL A 104 -6.47 9.86 -9.51
C VAL A 104 -6.53 11.38 -9.57
N LYS A 105 -5.44 12.02 -9.97
CA LYS A 105 -5.39 13.49 -10.02
C LYS A 105 -6.23 14.07 -11.15
N SER A 106 -6.20 13.47 -12.33
CA SER A 106 -6.78 14.07 -13.53
C SER A 106 -8.19 13.57 -13.83
N VAL A 107 -8.47 12.29 -13.56
CA VAL A 107 -9.77 11.69 -13.89
C VAL A 107 -10.71 11.72 -12.70
N LEU A 108 -10.24 11.25 -11.55
CA LEU A 108 -11.07 11.23 -10.34
C LEU A 108 -11.11 12.57 -9.62
N GLY A 109 -10.11 13.40 -9.87
CA GLY A 109 -10.00 14.70 -9.22
C GLY A 109 -9.92 14.54 -7.71
N LYS A 110 -10.50 15.51 -7.00
CA LYS A 110 -10.54 15.47 -5.55
C LYS A 110 -11.75 14.74 -5.00
N LYS A 111 -12.62 14.27 -5.90
CA LYS A 111 -13.88 13.66 -5.47
C LYS A 111 -13.84 12.16 -5.65
N LEU A 112 -13.04 11.51 -4.83
CA LEU A 112 -13.02 10.08 -4.85
C LEU A 112 -14.18 9.61 -4.00
N LYS A 113 -15.30 9.28 -4.65
CA LYS A 113 -16.48 8.83 -3.95
C LYS A 113 -16.54 7.32 -3.81
N ASN A 114 -15.79 6.62 -4.62
CA ASN A 114 -15.80 5.17 -4.57
C ASN A 114 -14.85 4.70 -3.50
N LYS A 115 -15.33 3.81 -2.67
CA LYS A 115 -14.49 3.22 -1.64
C LYS A 115 -13.43 2.33 -2.28
N ILE A 116 -12.21 2.49 -1.80
CA ILE A 116 -11.11 1.66 -2.26
C ILE A 116 -10.94 0.47 -1.34
N ALA A 117 -11.90 0.22 -0.52
CA ALA A 117 -11.83 -0.74 0.55
C ALA A 117 -11.89 -2.17 0.06
N GLY A 118 -10.90 -2.60 -0.63
CA GLY A 118 -10.73 -4.01 -0.95
C GLY A 118 -11.66 -4.58 -2.00
N HIS A 119 -12.53 -3.78 -2.55
CA HIS A 119 -13.47 -4.26 -3.56
C HIS A 119 -13.21 -3.66 -4.94
N GLY A 120 -12.19 -2.84 -5.07
CA GLY A 120 -11.80 -2.33 -6.36
C GLY A 120 -11.08 -3.40 -7.16
N PRO A 121 -11.14 -3.32 -8.49
CA PRO A 121 -10.43 -4.29 -9.32
C PRO A 121 -8.94 -4.30 -8.98
N GLY A 122 -8.43 -5.45 -8.63
CA GLY A 122 -7.02 -5.64 -8.34
C GLY A 122 -6.55 -5.19 -6.98
N GLY A 123 -7.41 -4.56 -6.19
CA GLY A 123 -6.98 -4.09 -4.87
C GLY A 123 -7.18 -5.14 -3.79
N ILE A 124 -6.20 -5.26 -2.90
CA ILE A 124 -6.29 -6.13 -1.74
C ILE A 124 -5.62 -5.45 -0.56
N SER A 125 -6.27 -5.46 0.61
CA SER A 125 -5.67 -4.87 1.80
C SER A 125 -4.45 -5.66 2.24
N VAL A 126 -3.53 -5.00 2.95
CA VAL A 126 -2.34 -5.69 3.44
C VAL A 126 -2.71 -6.78 4.44
N GLU A 127 -3.74 -6.56 5.24
CA GLU A 127 -4.21 -7.55 6.19
C GLU A 127 -4.72 -8.80 5.49
N GLU A 128 -5.51 -8.63 4.44
CA GLU A 128 -6.03 -9.76 3.68
C GLU A 128 -4.93 -10.45 2.90
N LEU A 129 -3.99 -9.71 2.34
CA LEU A 129 -2.86 -10.28 1.63
C LEU A 129 -2.02 -11.13 2.58
N ASP A 130 -1.70 -10.61 3.75
CA ASP A 130 -0.91 -11.33 4.72
C ASP A 130 -1.65 -12.55 5.27
N ARG A 131 -2.97 -12.44 5.46
CA ARG A 131 -3.79 -13.57 5.87
C ARG A 131 -3.74 -14.69 4.84
N ARG A 132 -3.76 -14.32 3.55
CA ARG A 132 -3.75 -15.28 2.44
C ARG A 132 -2.44 -16.07 2.39
N PHE A 133 -1.31 -15.39 2.55
CA PHE A 133 0.00 -16.01 2.43
C PHE A 133 0.67 -16.36 3.75
N GLY A 134 0.31 -15.67 4.82
CA GLY A 134 0.99 -15.80 6.11
C GLY A 134 0.86 -17.16 6.76
N PHE A 135 -0.24 -17.84 6.50
CA PHE A 135 -0.50 -19.17 7.08
C PHE A 135 -0.53 -20.26 6.02
N SER A 136 -0.14 -19.92 4.79
CA SER A 136 -0.24 -20.88 3.70
C SER A 136 1.05 -21.64 3.53
N SER A 137 0.95 -22.97 3.36
CA SER A 137 2.07 -23.78 2.95
C SER A 137 1.94 -24.20 1.49
N LEU A 138 1.00 -23.62 0.77
CA LEU A 138 0.77 -23.95 -0.63
C LEU A 138 1.87 -23.43 -1.53
N PRO A 139 2.22 -24.15 -2.60
CA PRO A 139 3.13 -23.62 -3.61
C PRO A 139 2.56 -22.38 -4.25
N LEU A 140 3.46 -21.53 -4.75
CA LEU A 140 3.05 -20.26 -5.40
C LEU A 140 2.07 -20.47 -6.53
N ASN A 141 2.26 -21.52 -7.31
CA ASN A 141 1.37 -21.75 -8.44
C ASN A 141 -0.03 -22.15 -8.05
N GLU A 142 -0.23 -22.59 -6.81
CA GLU A 142 -1.55 -22.90 -6.29
C GLU A 142 -2.20 -21.72 -5.62
N ILE A 143 -1.39 -20.76 -5.19
CA ILE A 143 -1.87 -19.56 -4.52
C ILE A 143 -2.28 -18.49 -5.52
N ASN A 144 -1.69 -18.50 -6.69
CA ASN A 144 -1.90 -17.47 -7.66
C ASN A 144 -3.35 -17.45 -8.11
N PRO A 145 -4.03 -16.36 -7.91
CA PRO A 145 -5.41 -16.24 -8.27
C PRO A 145 -5.42 -16.00 -9.73
N ASP A 146 -4.97 -16.51 -10.58
CA ASP A 146 -5.30 -16.36 -11.90
C ASP A 146 -5.55 -15.00 -12.30
N GLY A 147 -4.83 -14.37 -11.85
CA GLY A 147 -4.89 -12.98 -12.25
C GLY A 147 -5.84 -12.39 -11.84
#